data_4538ac3eb43bb47f49610f66252c27fa
#
_entry.id   4538ac3eb43bb47f49610f66252c27fa
#
_cell.length_a   1.000
_cell.length_b   1.000
_cell.length_c   1.000
_cell.angle_alpha   90.00
_cell.angle_beta   90.00
_cell.angle_gamma   90.00
#
_symmetry.space_group_name_H-M   'P 1'
#
loop_
_entity.id
_entity.type
_entity.pdbx_description
1 polymer ?
#
loop_
_entity_poly.entity_id
_entity_poly.type
_entity_poly.pdbx_seq_one_letter_code
_entity_poly.pdbx_strand_id
1 'polypeptide(L)'
;MTVRKLFKKLHLWLSLPFGLIIMTTCLTGALLVFEKEITELVRHDSYTIPVRKTQSLSLQSLLERVASETPDSVQITSVTIPSDFRRAYTVGLSKPRRAGVLVDPYTGKIVGQSGRLPFFTTVRELHRWLLDSMKPDSEGIFWGRIIVGTSTLLFVFILLTGLFLWWPKKLKGVGKRLKISLGRGRQRLFTDLHTVGGVYVFVLLLAMAMTGLTWSFEWYRTGFYKVFGAEMAEAGRGDKGSKKYKRKDAPREAGTEQAKLPASYIYWEEAVSYV
;
A
#
# COMPACT_ATOMS: atom_id res chain seq x y z
N MET A 1 23.66 38.25 3.32
CA MET A 1 22.28 37.69 3.11
C MET A 1 21.84 37.06 4.41
N THR A 2 20.66 37.38 4.99
CA THR A 2 20.22 36.75 6.24
C THR A 2 19.82 35.30 5.99
N VAL A 3 20.12 34.39 6.93
CA VAL A 3 19.78 32.95 6.87
C VAL A 3 18.30 32.74 6.48
N ARG A 4 17.40 33.53 7.06
CA ARG A 4 15.96 33.44 6.77
C ARG A 4 15.62 33.80 5.32
N LYS A 5 16.34 34.73 4.70
CA LYS A 5 16.16 35.06 3.28
C LYS A 5 16.63 33.92 2.38
N LEU A 6 17.73 33.22 2.77
CA LEU A 6 18.20 32.05 2.07
C LEU A 6 17.18 30.92 2.12
N PHE A 7 16.68 30.56 3.33
CA PHE A 7 15.67 29.51 3.47
C PHE A 7 14.37 29.83 2.73
N LYS A 8 13.94 31.11 2.69
CA LYS A 8 12.78 31.53 1.89
C LYS A 8 13.00 31.29 0.40
N LYS A 9 14.18 31.62 -0.12
CA LYS A 9 14.52 31.35 -1.54
C LYS A 9 14.55 29.85 -1.81
N LEU A 10 15.24 29.06 -0.97
CA LEU A 10 15.29 27.61 -1.11
C LEU A 10 13.89 26.98 -1.09
N HIS A 11 13.06 27.33 -0.11
CA HIS A 11 11.71 26.83 -0.01
C HIS A 11 10.89 27.15 -1.28
N LEU A 12 10.95 28.39 -1.79
CA LEU A 12 10.24 28.79 -2.98
C LEU A 12 10.74 28.05 -4.23
N TRP A 13 12.07 28.05 -4.46
CA TRP A 13 12.66 27.48 -5.67
C TRP A 13 12.54 25.96 -5.74
N LEU A 14 12.55 25.27 -4.59
CA LEU A 14 12.28 23.84 -4.55
C LEU A 14 10.78 23.54 -4.69
N SER A 15 9.91 24.35 -4.07
CA SER A 15 8.46 24.09 -4.12
C SER A 15 7.85 24.30 -5.51
N LEU A 16 8.35 25.23 -6.31
CA LEU A 16 7.79 25.55 -7.63
C LEU A 16 7.88 24.36 -8.61
N PRO A 17 9.07 23.82 -8.93
CA PRO A 17 9.19 22.74 -9.91
C PRO A 17 8.66 21.39 -9.39
N PHE A 18 8.84 21.09 -8.09
CA PHE A 18 8.44 19.81 -7.52
C PHE A 18 7.02 19.82 -6.93
N GLY A 19 6.43 20.99 -6.74
CA GLY A 19 5.11 21.15 -6.12
C GLY A 19 3.99 20.43 -6.87
N LEU A 20 4.03 20.42 -8.21
CA LEU A 20 3.05 19.72 -9.01
C LEU A 20 3.14 18.21 -8.80
N ILE A 21 4.35 17.66 -8.79
CA ILE A 21 4.59 16.23 -8.57
C ILE A 21 4.15 15.84 -7.15
N ILE A 22 4.53 16.64 -6.15
CA ILE A 22 4.16 16.42 -4.74
C ILE A 22 2.64 16.49 -4.58
N MET A 23 1.97 17.47 -5.18
CA MET A 23 0.52 17.60 -5.13
C MET A 23 -0.18 16.39 -5.76
N THR A 24 0.28 15.96 -6.94
CA THR A 24 -0.22 14.76 -7.61
C THR A 24 -0.05 13.53 -6.72
N THR A 25 1.14 13.36 -6.12
CA THR A 25 1.42 12.24 -5.20
C THR A 25 0.54 12.29 -3.95
N CYS A 26 0.33 13.46 -3.36
CA CYS A 26 -0.56 13.61 -2.20
C CYS A 26 -2.02 13.29 -2.53
N LEU A 27 -2.54 13.81 -3.65
CA LEU A 27 -3.92 13.54 -4.09
C LEU A 27 -4.15 12.07 -4.40
N THR A 28 -3.24 11.46 -5.16
CA THR A 28 -3.33 10.03 -5.48
C THR A 28 -3.17 9.15 -4.24
N GLY A 29 -2.28 9.53 -3.31
CA GLY A 29 -2.15 8.85 -2.02
C GLY A 29 -3.43 8.91 -1.19
N ALA A 30 -4.08 10.07 -1.12
CA ALA A 30 -5.37 10.24 -0.44
C ALA A 30 -6.47 9.35 -1.07
N LEU A 31 -6.53 9.26 -2.41
CA LEU A 31 -7.47 8.35 -3.09
C LEU A 31 -7.19 6.88 -2.76
N LEU A 32 -5.92 6.48 -2.68
CA LEU A 32 -5.54 5.09 -2.36
C LEU A 32 -5.91 4.67 -0.93
N VAL A 33 -6.04 5.62 0.00
CA VAL A 33 -6.53 5.33 1.37
C VAL A 33 -7.93 4.75 1.34
N PHE A 34 -8.79 5.23 0.44
CA PHE A 34 -10.17 4.78 0.30
C PHE A 34 -10.36 3.68 -0.75
N GLU A 35 -9.28 3.05 -1.22
CA GLU A 35 -9.33 2.01 -2.26
C GLU A 35 -10.27 0.86 -1.88
N LYS A 36 -10.19 0.39 -0.64
CA LYS A 36 -10.98 -0.73 -0.16
C LYS A 36 -12.46 -0.38 -0.12
N GLU A 37 -12.81 0.71 0.53
CA GLU A 37 -14.18 1.16 0.72
C GLU A 37 -14.87 1.44 -0.62
N ILE A 38 -14.19 2.12 -1.53
CA ILE A 38 -14.73 2.39 -2.87
C ILE A 38 -14.86 1.12 -3.69
N THR A 39 -13.89 0.19 -3.61
CA THR A 39 -13.97 -1.09 -4.31
C THR A 39 -15.14 -1.92 -3.81
N GLU A 40 -15.35 -1.99 -2.51
CA GLU A 40 -16.48 -2.70 -1.90
C GLU A 40 -17.82 -2.04 -2.26
N LEU A 41 -17.88 -0.71 -2.33
CA LEU A 41 -19.08 0.01 -2.75
C LEU A 41 -19.42 -0.26 -4.22
N VAL A 42 -18.42 -0.20 -5.11
CA VAL A 42 -18.61 -0.44 -6.57
C VAL A 42 -18.99 -1.89 -6.86
N ARG A 43 -18.48 -2.85 -6.07
CA ARG A 43 -18.76 -4.29 -6.23
C ARG A 43 -19.65 -4.83 -5.12
N HIS A 44 -20.52 -4.00 -4.58
CA HIS A 44 -21.39 -4.35 -3.43
C HIS A 44 -22.04 -5.72 -3.59
N ASP A 45 -22.63 -6.01 -4.74
CA ASP A 45 -23.37 -7.26 -5.01
C ASP A 45 -22.46 -8.51 -4.97
N SER A 46 -21.15 -8.35 -5.26
CA SER A 46 -20.19 -9.44 -5.18
C SER A 46 -19.67 -9.66 -3.75
N TYR A 47 -19.59 -8.59 -2.96
CA TYR A 47 -19.14 -8.67 -1.56
C TYR A 47 -20.25 -9.04 -0.58
N THR A 48 -21.53 -8.76 -0.95
CA THR A 48 -22.67 -8.99 -0.08
C THR A 48 -23.43 -10.23 -0.52
N ILE A 49 -23.71 -11.13 0.41
CA ILE A 49 -24.41 -12.39 0.18
C ILE A 49 -25.73 -12.38 0.93
N PRO A 50 -26.81 -12.89 0.33
CA PRO A 50 -28.07 -13.03 1.04
C PRO A 50 -27.93 -14.02 2.21
N VAL A 51 -28.42 -13.62 3.36
CA VAL A 51 -28.45 -14.49 4.55
C VAL A 51 -29.27 -15.74 4.28
N ARG A 52 -28.65 -16.89 4.48
CA ARG A 52 -29.33 -18.19 4.39
C ARG A 52 -29.45 -18.82 5.77
N LYS A 53 -30.53 -19.57 5.99
CA LYS A 53 -30.71 -20.35 7.22
C LYS A 53 -29.90 -21.65 7.27
N THR A 54 -29.18 -21.94 6.19
CA THR A 54 -28.30 -23.11 6.06
C THR A 54 -26.94 -22.82 6.64
N GLN A 55 -26.31 -23.82 7.23
CA GLN A 55 -24.92 -23.73 7.69
C GLN A 55 -23.97 -23.52 6.50
N SER A 56 -22.90 -22.75 6.68
CA SER A 56 -21.84 -22.58 5.68
C SER A 56 -21.14 -23.92 5.40
N LEU A 57 -20.64 -24.08 4.19
CA LEU A 57 -19.80 -25.24 3.83
C LEU A 57 -18.55 -25.29 4.71
N SER A 58 -18.03 -26.51 4.94
CA SER A 58 -16.72 -26.63 5.55
C SER A 58 -15.67 -25.92 4.70
N LEU A 59 -14.65 -25.37 5.34
CA LEU A 59 -13.58 -24.66 4.62
C LEU A 59 -12.93 -25.57 3.57
N GLN A 60 -12.74 -26.84 3.89
CA GLN A 60 -12.19 -27.82 2.97
C GLN A 60 -13.04 -28.00 1.72
N SER A 61 -14.35 -28.23 1.88
CA SER A 61 -15.28 -28.39 0.74
C SER A 61 -15.36 -27.12 -0.11
N LEU A 62 -15.25 -25.95 0.51
CA LEU A 62 -15.22 -24.67 -0.20
C LEU A 62 -13.95 -24.52 -1.04
N LEU A 63 -12.79 -24.87 -0.47
CA LEU A 63 -11.50 -24.80 -1.18
C LEU A 63 -11.41 -25.80 -2.33
N GLU A 64 -11.93 -27.02 -2.14
CA GLU A 64 -12.00 -28.03 -3.20
C GLU A 64 -12.85 -27.54 -4.39
N ARG A 65 -13.98 -26.86 -4.13
CA ARG A 65 -14.81 -26.27 -5.19
C ARG A 65 -14.10 -25.13 -5.90
N VAL A 66 -13.45 -24.23 -5.17
CA VAL A 66 -12.68 -23.14 -5.79
C VAL A 66 -11.52 -23.71 -6.61
N ALA A 67 -10.85 -24.75 -6.10
CA ALA A 67 -9.77 -25.41 -6.86
C ALA A 67 -10.28 -26.07 -8.15
N SER A 68 -11.46 -26.67 -8.15
CA SER A 68 -12.05 -27.28 -9.35
C SER A 68 -12.48 -26.27 -10.42
N GLU A 69 -12.79 -25.03 -10.02
CA GLU A 69 -13.12 -23.92 -10.94
C GLU A 69 -11.90 -23.11 -11.37
N THR A 70 -10.72 -23.40 -10.81
CA THR A 70 -9.48 -22.65 -11.04
C THR A 70 -8.51 -23.49 -11.86
N PRO A 71 -7.76 -22.91 -12.83
CA PRO A 71 -6.75 -23.68 -13.60
C PRO A 71 -5.69 -24.30 -12.70
N ASP A 72 -5.21 -25.52 -13.05
CA ASP A 72 -4.19 -26.28 -12.28
C ASP A 72 -2.89 -25.50 -12.02
N SER A 73 -2.58 -24.52 -12.88
CA SER A 73 -1.40 -23.64 -12.75
C SER A 73 -1.54 -22.57 -11.66
N VAL A 74 -2.73 -22.44 -11.03
CA VAL A 74 -3.06 -21.41 -10.05
C VAL A 74 -3.30 -22.08 -8.70
N GLN A 75 -2.55 -21.66 -7.69
CA GLN A 75 -2.67 -22.18 -6.33
C GLN A 75 -3.44 -21.19 -5.44
N ILE A 76 -4.19 -21.72 -4.50
CA ILE A 76 -4.80 -20.93 -3.41
C ILE A 76 -3.69 -20.55 -2.43
N THR A 77 -3.59 -19.26 -2.11
CA THR A 77 -2.53 -18.72 -1.26
C THR A 77 -3.03 -18.25 0.10
N SER A 78 -4.30 -17.89 0.19
CA SER A 78 -4.90 -17.39 1.44
C SER A 78 -6.41 -17.47 1.39
N VAL A 79 -7.03 -17.52 2.56
CA VAL A 79 -8.48 -17.37 2.72
C VAL A 79 -8.72 -16.31 3.78
N THR A 80 -9.60 -15.37 3.49
CA THR A 80 -10.05 -14.37 4.45
C THR A 80 -11.54 -14.59 4.73
N ILE A 81 -11.83 -14.90 5.98
CA ILE A 81 -13.20 -15.11 6.48
C ILE A 81 -13.61 -13.83 7.20
N PRO A 82 -14.59 -13.07 6.69
CA PRO A 82 -15.07 -11.88 7.35
C PRO A 82 -15.92 -12.25 8.58
N SER A 83 -15.88 -11.40 9.62
CA SER A 83 -16.73 -11.56 10.82
C SER A 83 -18.23 -11.35 10.53
N ASP A 84 -18.56 -10.61 9.49
CA ASP A 84 -19.93 -10.42 9.03
C ASP A 84 -20.36 -11.57 8.11
N PHE A 85 -21.31 -12.38 8.55
CA PHE A 85 -21.87 -13.53 7.83
C PHE A 85 -22.62 -13.17 6.54
N ARG A 86 -22.86 -11.88 6.28
CA ARG A 86 -23.42 -11.37 5.02
C ARG A 86 -22.36 -11.16 3.95
N ARG A 87 -21.12 -11.44 4.23
CA ARG A 87 -20.01 -11.17 3.31
C ARG A 87 -19.45 -12.45 2.69
N ALA A 88 -19.10 -12.32 1.40
CA ALA A 88 -18.38 -13.36 0.68
C ALA A 88 -17.00 -13.61 1.31
N TYR A 89 -16.57 -14.86 1.31
CA TYR A 89 -15.18 -15.21 1.66
C TYR A 89 -14.27 -14.77 0.53
N THR A 90 -13.07 -14.30 0.89
CA THR A 90 -12.06 -13.92 -0.10
C THR A 90 -10.98 -14.98 -0.16
N VAL A 91 -10.86 -15.64 -1.32
CA VAL A 91 -9.83 -16.64 -1.58
C VAL A 91 -8.75 -16.02 -2.47
N GLY A 92 -7.53 -15.92 -1.93
CA GLY A 92 -6.37 -15.39 -2.65
C GLY A 92 -5.78 -16.43 -3.58
N LEU A 93 -5.38 -16.01 -4.78
CA LEU A 93 -4.80 -16.84 -5.83
C LEU A 93 -3.35 -16.48 -6.11
N SER A 94 -2.54 -17.46 -6.52
CA SER A 94 -1.13 -17.25 -6.84
C SER A 94 -0.93 -16.46 -8.13
N LYS A 95 -1.84 -16.61 -9.09
CA LYS A 95 -1.80 -15.96 -10.42
C LYS A 95 -3.19 -15.47 -10.84
N PRO A 96 -3.28 -14.31 -11.47
CA PRO A 96 -2.25 -13.27 -11.55
C PRO A 96 -1.90 -12.72 -10.17
N ARG A 97 -0.72 -12.11 -10.03
CA ARG A 97 -0.22 -11.61 -8.73
C ARG A 97 -1.26 -10.75 -8.00
N ARG A 98 -1.60 -11.12 -6.76
CA ARG A 98 -2.62 -10.48 -5.93
C ARG A 98 -4.05 -10.61 -6.48
N ALA A 99 -4.31 -11.60 -7.32
CA ALA A 99 -5.66 -11.95 -7.66
C ALA A 99 -6.33 -12.66 -6.49
N GLY A 100 -7.63 -12.56 -6.45
CA GLY A 100 -8.46 -13.33 -5.55
C GLY A 100 -9.87 -13.38 -6.07
N VAL A 101 -10.62 -14.32 -5.56
CA VAL A 101 -12.02 -14.51 -5.88
C VAL A 101 -12.89 -14.36 -4.62
N LEU A 102 -14.08 -13.87 -4.82
CA LEU A 102 -15.12 -13.79 -3.79
C LEU A 102 -15.99 -15.02 -3.92
N VAL A 103 -16.20 -15.72 -2.81
CA VAL A 103 -16.89 -17.02 -2.79
C VAL A 103 -18.05 -16.96 -1.83
N ASP A 104 -19.21 -17.42 -2.25
CA ASP A 104 -20.38 -17.61 -1.40
C ASP A 104 -20.13 -18.79 -0.43
N PRO A 105 -20.06 -18.56 0.90
CA PRO A 105 -19.75 -19.61 1.86
C PRO A 105 -20.81 -20.72 1.95
N TYR A 106 -22.04 -20.48 1.48
CA TYR A 106 -23.12 -21.45 1.53
C TYR A 106 -23.15 -22.37 0.31
N THR A 107 -22.74 -21.87 -0.86
CA THR A 107 -22.80 -22.62 -2.12
C THR A 107 -21.43 -22.99 -2.66
N GLY A 108 -20.36 -22.36 -2.21
CA GLY A 108 -19.01 -22.50 -2.76
C GLY A 108 -18.82 -21.87 -4.16
N LYS A 109 -19.83 -21.17 -4.68
CA LYS A 109 -19.76 -20.53 -6.01
C LYS A 109 -18.89 -19.27 -5.95
N ILE A 110 -18.09 -19.05 -7.00
CA ILE A 110 -17.38 -17.79 -7.22
C ILE A 110 -18.40 -16.73 -7.64
N VAL A 111 -18.59 -15.70 -6.80
CA VAL A 111 -19.55 -14.60 -7.02
C VAL A 111 -18.89 -13.34 -7.56
N GLY A 112 -17.54 -13.28 -7.59
CA GLY A 112 -16.83 -12.16 -8.13
C GLY A 112 -15.32 -12.25 -7.95
N GLN A 113 -14.63 -11.20 -8.42
CA GLN A 113 -13.19 -11.07 -8.24
C GLN A 113 -12.88 -10.03 -7.15
N SER A 114 -11.95 -10.36 -6.24
CA SER A 114 -11.49 -9.45 -5.18
C SER A 114 -10.32 -8.57 -5.62
N GLY A 115 -9.91 -8.67 -6.88
CA GLY A 115 -8.79 -7.90 -7.44
C GLY A 115 -9.05 -6.39 -7.45
N ARG A 116 -7.97 -5.63 -7.55
CA ARG A 116 -8.00 -4.16 -7.63
C ARG A 116 -8.83 -3.69 -8.83
N LEU A 117 -9.59 -2.60 -8.65
CA LEU A 117 -10.25 -1.93 -9.77
C LEU A 117 -9.20 -1.31 -10.71
N PRO A 118 -9.40 -1.33 -12.04
CA PRO A 118 -8.49 -0.71 -13.01
C PRO A 118 -8.18 0.75 -12.68
N PHE A 119 -9.18 1.51 -12.22
CA PHE A 119 -9.01 2.88 -11.75
C PHE A 119 -7.92 2.99 -10.67
N PHE A 120 -7.97 2.16 -9.63
CA PHE A 120 -6.96 2.18 -8.55
C PHE A 120 -5.60 1.64 -9.00
N THR A 121 -5.56 0.80 -10.04
CA THR A 121 -4.30 0.43 -10.67
C THR A 121 -3.62 1.65 -11.27
N THR A 122 -4.34 2.43 -12.06
CA THR A 122 -3.85 3.68 -12.67
C THR A 122 -3.48 4.73 -11.60
N VAL A 123 -4.32 4.94 -10.59
CA VAL A 123 -4.03 5.86 -9.47
C VAL A 123 -2.74 5.47 -8.75
N ARG A 124 -2.52 4.18 -8.53
CA ARG A 124 -1.31 3.67 -7.88
C ARG A 124 -0.07 3.84 -8.76
N GLU A 125 -0.19 3.60 -10.06
CA GLU A 125 0.90 3.82 -11.02
C GLU A 125 1.27 5.31 -11.08
N LEU A 126 0.27 6.18 -11.11
CA LEU A 126 0.48 7.63 -11.04
C LEU A 126 1.15 8.04 -9.73
N HIS A 127 0.71 7.49 -8.60
CA HIS A 127 1.26 7.78 -7.27
C HIS A 127 2.74 7.36 -7.14
N ARG A 128 3.11 6.23 -7.70
CA ARG A 128 4.42 5.63 -7.46
C ARG A 128 5.47 5.97 -8.50
N TRP A 129 5.07 6.18 -9.76
CA TRP A 129 6.00 6.39 -10.88
C TRP A 129 5.43 7.17 -12.06
N LEU A 130 4.42 8.03 -11.80
CA LEU A 130 3.86 8.96 -12.79
C LEU A 130 3.45 8.27 -14.11
N LEU A 131 2.83 7.08 -14.01
CA LEU A 131 2.41 6.26 -15.16
C LEU A 131 3.56 5.80 -16.07
N ASP A 132 4.79 5.77 -15.59
CA ASP A 132 5.90 5.20 -16.35
C ASP A 132 5.60 3.73 -16.65
N SER A 133 5.55 3.40 -17.94
CA SER A 133 5.19 2.07 -18.46
C SER A 133 6.29 1.03 -18.30
N MET A 134 7.45 1.42 -17.77
CA MET A 134 8.58 0.54 -17.58
C MET A 134 8.24 -0.58 -16.62
N LYS A 135 8.41 -1.83 -17.06
CA LYS A 135 8.22 -2.99 -16.21
C LYS A 135 9.43 -3.16 -15.30
N PRO A 136 9.24 -3.64 -14.05
CA PRO A 136 10.34 -3.84 -13.10
C PRO A 136 11.49 -4.73 -13.62
N ASP A 137 11.19 -5.60 -14.58
CA ASP A 137 12.14 -6.57 -15.15
C ASP A 137 12.71 -6.14 -16.52
N SER A 138 12.39 -4.92 -17.00
CA SER A 138 12.95 -4.40 -18.25
C SER A 138 14.36 -3.80 -17.99
N GLU A 139 15.26 -4.02 -18.95
CA GLU A 139 16.56 -3.35 -18.96
C GLU A 139 16.35 -1.87 -19.28
N GLY A 140 16.62 -1.00 -18.31
CA GLY A 140 16.51 0.44 -18.48
C GLY A 140 16.33 1.22 -17.19
N ILE A 141 16.34 2.55 -17.31
CA ILE A 141 16.19 3.46 -16.17
C ILE A 141 14.71 3.73 -15.93
N PHE A 142 14.22 3.38 -14.74
CA PHE A 142 12.85 3.64 -14.33
C PHE A 142 12.69 5.11 -13.88
N TRP A 143 12.54 6.00 -14.85
CA TRP A 143 12.51 7.45 -14.65
C TRP A 143 11.39 7.92 -13.72
N GLY A 144 10.19 7.39 -13.90
CA GLY A 144 9.04 7.75 -13.05
C GLY A 144 9.31 7.51 -11.56
N ARG A 145 9.94 6.38 -11.23
CA ARG A 145 10.35 6.07 -9.86
C ARG A 145 11.41 7.04 -9.33
N ILE A 146 12.40 7.39 -10.17
CA ILE A 146 13.47 8.32 -9.79
C ILE A 146 12.88 9.71 -9.57
N ILE A 147 12.02 10.19 -10.47
CA ILE A 147 11.40 11.52 -10.37
C ILE A 147 10.54 11.62 -9.11
N VAL A 148 9.67 10.65 -8.84
CA VAL A 148 8.84 10.64 -7.62
C VAL A 148 9.72 10.54 -6.38
N GLY A 149 10.72 9.65 -6.36
CA GLY A 149 11.63 9.49 -5.23
C GLY A 149 12.43 10.76 -4.94
N THR A 150 13.02 11.38 -5.96
CA THR A 150 13.77 12.64 -5.82
C THR A 150 12.85 13.77 -5.36
N SER A 151 11.64 13.87 -5.93
CA SER A 151 10.65 14.87 -5.50
C SER A 151 10.26 14.68 -4.03
N THR A 152 10.11 13.43 -3.59
CA THR A 152 9.80 13.10 -2.19
C THR A 152 10.97 13.44 -1.26
N LEU A 153 12.21 13.20 -1.69
CA LEU A 153 13.40 13.59 -0.92
C LEU A 153 13.47 15.12 -0.77
N LEU A 154 13.27 15.85 -1.86
CA LEU A 154 13.21 17.32 -1.83
C LEU A 154 12.04 17.84 -1.03
N PHE A 155 10.92 17.11 -0.99
CA PHE A 155 9.77 17.44 -0.16
C PHE A 155 10.11 17.41 1.35
N VAL A 156 10.96 16.48 1.80
CA VAL A 156 11.46 16.49 3.19
C VAL A 156 12.20 17.80 3.46
N PHE A 157 13.06 18.26 2.56
CA PHE A 157 13.73 19.56 2.70
C PHE A 157 12.77 20.74 2.67
N ILE A 158 11.74 20.70 1.81
CA ILE A 158 10.69 21.71 1.75
C ILE A 158 9.92 21.77 3.08
N LEU A 159 9.56 20.64 3.66
CA LEU A 159 8.90 20.57 4.98
C LEU A 159 9.77 21.19 6.08
N LEU A 160 11.05 20.81 6.16
CA LEU A 160 11.97 21.33 7.15
C LEU A 160 12.21 22.84 7.01
N THR A 161 12.40 23.33 5.78
CA THR A 161 12.54 24.76 5.51
C THR A 161 11.26 25.52 5.80
N GLY A 162 10.09 24.95 5.52
CA GLY A 162 8.78 25.49 5.86
C GLY A 162 8.59 25.68 7.36
N LEU A 163 8.92 24.63 8.14
CA LEU A 163 8.87 24.69 9.60
C LEU A 163 9.81 25.76 10.15
N PHE A 164 11.06 25.84 9.63
CA PHE A 164 12.01 26.88 10.01
C PHE A 164 11.49 28.29 9.72
N LEU A 165 10.87 28.50 8.58
CA LEU A 165 10.28 29.81 8.20
C LEU A 165 9.08 30.18 9.07
N TRP A 166 8.26 29.20 9.44
CA TRP A 166 7.13 29.40 10.34
C TRP A 166 7.56 29.69 11.77
N TRP A 167 8.69 29.11 12.23
CA TRP A 167 9.15 29.18 13.62
C TRP A 167 9.26 30.62 14.09
N PRO A 168 8.59 31.02 15.17
CA PRO A 168 8.61 32.37 15.68
C PRO A 168 9.91 32.69 16.41
N LYS A 169 10.41 33.93 16.25
CA LYS A 169 11.58 34.39 17.00
C LYS A 169 11.33 34.49 18.51
N LYS A 170 10.08 34.67 18.91
CA LYS A 170 9.65 34.70 20.33
C LYS A 170 8.46 33.77 20.48
N LEU A 171 8.49 32.91 21.51
CA LEU A 171 7.42 31.94 21.77
C LEU A 171 6.11 32.61 22.21
N LYS A 172 6.22 33.85 22.74
CA LYS A 172 5.06 34.65 23.10
C LYS A 172 4.23 35.00 21.85
N GLY A 173 3.02 34.46 21.75
CA GLY A 173 2.12 34.70 20.63
C GLY A 173 2.04 33.56 19.59
N VAL A 174 2.64 32.40 19.83
CA VAL A 174 2.52 31.20 18.97
C VAL A 174 1.06 30.83 18.72
N GLY A 175 0.21 30.87 19.74
CA GLY A 175 -1.21 30.55 19.63
C GLY A 175 -1.98 31.43 18.61
N LYS A 176 -1.55 32.67 18.40
CA LYS A 176 -2.15 33.55 17.36
C LYS A 176 -1.73 33.13 15.95
N ARG A 177 -0.56 32.50 15.79
CA ARG A 177 -0.04 32.00 14.51
C ARG A 177 -0.60 30.64 14.12
N LEU A 178 -1.24 29.95 15.04
CA LEU A 178 -1.91 28.65 14.82
C LEU A 178 -3.41 28.83 14.49
N LYS A 179 -3.88 30.06 14.33
CA LYS A 179 -5.28 30.34 13.99
C LYS A 179 -5.41 30.77 12.54
N ILE A 180 -6.36 30.15 11.84
CA ILE A 180 -6.75 30.51 10.46
C ILE A 180 -7.76 31.67 10.53
N SER A 181 -7.53 32.72 9.77
CA SER A 181 -8.40 33.91 9.73
C SER A 181 -9.38 33.82 8.57
N LEU A 182 -10.62 33.40 8.81
CA LEU A 182 -11.63 33.20 7.78
C LEU A 182 -12.20 34.52 7.19
N GLY A 183 -12.18 35.61 7.97
CA GLY A 183 -12.82 36.89 7.58
C GLY A 183 -11.91 37.93 6.93
N ARG A 184 -10.64 37.61 6.58
CA ARG A 184 -9.65 38.60 6.10
C ARG A 184 -9.31 38.50 4.60
N GLY A 185 -10.26 38.01 3.79
CA GLY A 185 -10.11 37.88 2.35
C GLY A 185 -9.40 36.60 1.89
N ARG A 186 -9.59 36.24 0.60
CA ARG A 186 -9.12 34.97 0.03
C ARG A 186 -7.60 34.79 0.09
N GLN A 187 -6.82 35.82 -0.23
CA GLN A 187 -5.37 35.74 -0.21
C GLN A 187 -4.83 35.42 1.18
N ARG A 188 -5.41 36.02 2.22
CA ARG A 188 -5.05 35.72 3.61
C ARG A 188 -5.43 34.29 3.99
N LEU A 189 -6.59 33.83 3.59
CA LEU A 189 -7.05 32.47 3.82
C LEU A 189 -6.08 31.44 3.22
N PHE A 190 -5.69 31.57 1.95
CA PHE A 190 -4.73 30.66 1.32
C PHE A 190 -3.35 30.69 2.01
N THR A 191 -2.88 31.87 2.43
CA THR A 191 -1.63 31.99 3.17
C THR A 191 -1.72 31.28 4.53
N ASP A 192 -2.82 31.46 5.26
CA ASP A 192 -3.04 30.83 6.55
C ASP A 192 -3.24 29.31 6.40
N LEU A 193 -3.98 28.83 5.38
CA LEU A 193 -4.10 27.41 5.07
C LEU A 193 -2.75 26.77 4.79
N HIS A 194 -1.88 27.44 4.04
CA HIS A 194 -0.54 26.92 3.76
C HIS A 194 0.34 26.93 5.02
N THR A 195 0.40 28.06 5.74
CA THR A 195 1.34 28.22 6.85
C THR A 195 0.87 27.52 8.13
N VAL A 196 -0.40 27.67 8.47
CA VAL A 196 -0.99 27.06 9.67
C VAL A 196 -1.31 25.60 9.42
N GLY A 197 -2.00 25.31 8.32
CA GLY A 197 -2.31 23.93 7.90
C GLY A 197 -1.04 23.11 7.74
N GLY A 198 -0.01 23.67 7.08
CA GLY A 198 1.29 23.01 6.93
C GLY A 198 1.92 22.60 8.25
N VAL A 199 1.81 23.41 9.30
CA VAL A 199 2.33 23.05 10.63
C VAL A 199 1.53 21.93 11.28
N TYR A 200 0.20 21.96 11.17
CA TYR A 200 -0.65 20.90 11.74
C TYR A 200 -0.39 19.54 11.10
N VAL A 201 -0.19 19.49 9.78
CA VAL A 201 0.04 18.23 9.06
C VAL A 201 1.52 17.87 8.92
N PHE A 202 2.43 18.72 9.41
CA PHE A 202 3.89 18.58 9.23
C PHE A 202 4.41 17.20 9.63
N VAL A 203 4.11 16.75 10.85
CA VAL A 203 4.60 15.48 11.38
C VAL A 203 4.10 14.31 10.56
N LEU A 204 2.81 14.35 10.19
CA LEU A 204 2.20 13.31 9.36
C LEU A 204 2.84 13.26 7.96
N LEU A 205 2.97 14.40 7.30
CA LEU A 205 3.59 14.48 5.97
C LEU A 205 5.08 14.08 6.00
N LEU A 206 5.80 14.46 7.05
CA LEU A 206 7.20 14.05 7.23
C LEU A 206 7.31 12.53 7.39
N ALA A 207 6.48 11.92 8.24
CA ALA A 207 6.46 10.46 8.43
C ALA A 207 6.10 9.74 7.13
N MET A 208 5.09 10.23 6.39
CA MET A 208 4.69 9.67 5.09
C MET A 208 5.82 9.80 4.05
N ALA A 209 6.50 10.94 3.97
CA ALA A 209 7.61 11.15 3.05
C ALA A 209 8.79 10.22 3.39
N MET A 210 9.16 10.12 4.67
CA MET A 210 10.26 9.26 5.11
C MET A 210 9.96 7.78 4.87
N THR A 211 8.77 7.31 5.15
CA THR A 211 8.38 5.92 4.86
C THR A 211 8.24 5.68 3.35
N GLY A 212 7.72 6.65 2.59
CA GLY A 212 7.62 6.58 1.13
C GLY A 212 8.97 6.43 0.43
N LEU A 213 10.01 7.10 0.91
CA LEU A 213 11.38 7.01 0.36
C LEU A 213 11.96 5.59 0.40
N THR A 214 11.54 4.75 1.35
CA THR A 214 11.99 3.35 1.43
C THR A 214 11.64 2.52 0.20
N TRP A 215 10.60 2.95 -0.55
CA TRP A 215 10.18 2.31 -1.80
C TRP A 215 10.93 2.83 -3.03
N SER A 216 11.49 4.04 -2.94
CA SER A 216 12.15 4.68 -4.08
C SER A 216 13.64 4.34 -4.16
N PHE A 217 14.34 4.34 -3.03
CA PHE A 217 15.80 4.17 -2.97
C PHE A 217 16.20 3.03 -2.05
N GLU A 218 16.99 2.08 -2.56
CA GLU A 218 17.47 0.93 -1.78
C GLU A 218 18.45 1.34 -0.67
N TRP A 219 19.38 2.27 -0.98
CA TRP A 219 20.32 2.80 0.00
C TRP A 219 19.60 3.47 1.20
N TYR A 220 18.54 4.24 0.89
CA TYR A 220 17.73 4.89 1.92
C TYR A 220 16.99 3.86 2.77
N ARG A 221 16.37 2.86 2.14
CA ARG A 221 15.67 1.77 2.81
C ARG A 221 16.60 1.05 3.80
N THR A 222 17.81 0.66 3.33
CA THR A 222 18.80 0.00 4.18
C THR A 222 19.21 0.86 5.38
N GLY A 223 19.46 2.15 5.17
CA GLY A 223 19.78 3.09 6.25
C GLY A 223 18.62 3.28 7.22
N PHE A 224 17.41 3.44 6.71
CA PHE A 224 16.20 3.62 7.50
C PHE A 224 15.95 2.43 8.44
N TYR A 225 15.98 1.19 7.93
CA TYR A 225 15.79 0.00 8.77
C TYR A 225 16.88 -0.18 9.81
N LYS A 226 18.15 0.11 9.46
CA LYS A 226 19.25 0.08 10.44
C LYS A 226 19.04 1.04 11.62
N VAL A 227 18.55 2.26 11.35
CA VAL A 227 18.27 3.26 12.39
C VAL A 227 17.18 2.78 13.36
N PHE A 228 16.17 2.06 12.85
CA PHE A 228 15.09 1.53 13.68
C PHE A 228 15.36 0.13 14.25
N GLY A 229 16.57 -0.40 14.09
CA GLY A 229 16.97 -1.71 14.65
C GLY A 229 16.24 -2.90 14.03
N ALA A 230 15.60 -2.72 12.87
CA ALA A 230 14.94 -3.80 12.15
C ALA A 230 15.95 -4.52 11.26
N GLU A 231 16.20 -5.82 11.51
CA GLU A 231 16.86 -6.67 10.53
C GLU A 231 15.96 -6.75 9.29
N MET A 232 16.52 -6.40 8.12
CA MET A 232 15.82 -6.65 6.88
C MET A 232 15.72 -8.16 6.71
N ALA A 233 14.57 -8.75 7.03
CA ALA A 233 14.24 -10.04 6.45
C ALA A 233 14.46 -9.88 4.94
N GLU A 234 15.22 -10.77 4.32
CA GLU A 234 15.49 -10.80 2.88
C GLU A 234 14.16 -11.05 2.15
N ALA A 235 13.27 -10.07 2.18
CA ALA A 235 11.98 -10.11 1.53
C ALA A 235 12.22 -9.92 0.04
N GLY A 236 12.44 -11.07 -0.64
CA GLY A 236 12.20 -11.18 -2.06
C GLY A 236 13.03 -10.27 -2.94
N ARG A 237 14.34 -10.39 -2.91
CA ARG A 237 15.13 -10.24 -4.13
C ARG A 237 14.65 -11.35 -5.05
N GLY A 238 13.87 -11.02 -6.07
CA GLY A 238 13.69 -11.90 -7.22
C GLY A 238 15.06 -12.35 -7.65
N ASP A 239 15.30 -13.62 -7.46
CA ASP A 239 16.54 -14.32 -7.64
C ASP A 239 17.08 -14.12 -9.06
N LYS A 240 18.22 -13.42 -9.18
CA LYS A 240 19.21 -13.70 -10.20
C LYS A 240 20.45 -14.23 -9.47
N GLY A 241 20.43 -15.50 -9.13
CA GLY A 241 21.58 -16.17 -8.51
C GLY A 241 21.18 -17.37 -7.70
N SER A 242 20.85 -18.45 -8.38
CA SER A 242 20.74 -19.79 -7.84
C SER A 242 21.91 -20.11 -6.91
N LYS A 243 21.76 -19.92 -5.59
CA LYS A 243 22.50 -20.70 -4.61
C LYS A 243 21.70 -21.96 -4.34
N LYS A 244 22.08 -23.02 -5.03
CA LYS A 244 21.74 -24.41 -4.76
C LYS A 244 21.83 -24.68 -3.26
N TYR A 245 20.70 -24.68 -2.55
CA TYR A 245 20.62 -25.35 -1.26
C TYR A 245 20.73 -26.87 -1.55
N LYS A 246 21.87 -27.45 -1.27
CA LYS A 246 22.07 -28.92 -1.20
C LYS A 246 21.15 -29.43 -0.09
N ARG A 247 20.00 -29.94 -0.48
CA ARG A 247 19.17 -30.79 0.37
C ARG A 247 19.89 -32.11 0.48
N LYS A 248 20.44 -32.40 1.64
CA LYS A 248 20.95 -33.74 1.98
C LYS A 248 19.79 -34.72 1.98
N ASP A 249 19.98 -35.72 1.22
CA ASP A 249 19.27 -36.97 1.05
C ASP A 249 18.19 -37.36 2.08
N ALA A 250 16.97 -37.53 1.59
CA ALA A 250 15.97 -38.44 2.13
C ALA A 250 15.40 -39.28 0.96
N PRO A 251 15.12 -40.58 1.15
CA PRO A 251 14.83 -41.51 0.06
C PRO A 251 13.49 -41.26 -0.61
N ARG A 252 13.44 -41.43 -1.93
CA ARG A 252 12.22 -41.47 -2.73
C ARG A 252 11.53 -42.82 -2.51
N GLU A 253 10.35 -42.81 -1.93
CA GLU A 253 9.38 -43.87 -2.12
C GLU A 253 8.36 -43.46 -3.19
N ALA A 254 8.23 -44.27 -4.21
CA ALA A 254 7.25 -44.15 -5.28
C ALA A 254 5.90 -44.73 -4.80
N GLY A 255 4.83 -43.98 -4.92
CA GLY A 255 3.49 -44.50 -4.68
C GLY A 255 2.41 -43.42 -4.82
N THR A 256 1.60 -43.57 -5.89
CA THR A 256 0.23 -43.08 -6.10
C THR A 256 -0.10 -41.64 -5.69
N GLU A 257 -0.16 -40.78 -6.68
CA GLU A 257 -0.47 -39.36 -6.63
C GLU A 257 -1.99 -39.15 -6.46
N GLN A 258 -2.45 -39.19 -5.22
CA GLN A 258 -3.64 -38.44 -4.83
C GLN A 258 -3.17 -37.03 -4.49
N ALA A 259 -3.80 -36.02 -5.12
CA ALA A 259 -3.50 -34.59 -4.87
C ALA A 259 -3.69 -34.30 -3.37
N LYS A 260 -2.63 -34.45 -2.59
CA LYS A 260 -2.62 -34.08 -1.17
C LYS A 260 -2.50 -32.56 -1.08
N LEU A 261 -3.57 -31.93 -0.62
CA LEU A 261 -3.51 -30.56 -0.07
C LEU A 261 -2.31 -30.46 0.89
N PRO A 262 -1.49 -29.39 0.82
CA PRO A 262 -0.34 -29.23 1.71
C PRO A 262 -0.77 -29.35 3.17
N ALA A 263 0.02 -30.05 3.99
CA ALA A 263 -0.25 -30.30 5.42
C ALA A 263 -0.58 -29.04 6.25
N SER A 264 -0.24 -27.85 5.76
CA SER A 264 -0.62 -26.57 6.35
C SER A 264 -2.12 -26.25 6.35
N TYR A 265 -2.94 -26.96 5.56
CA TYR A 265 -4.40 -26.79 5.55
C TYR A 265 -5.11 -27.47 6.71
N ILE A 266 -4.48 -28.45 7.36
CA ILE A 266 -5.10 -29.22 8.46
C ILE A 266 -5.19 -28.38 9.74
N TYR A 267 -4.33 -27.41 9.93
CA TYR A 267 -4.29 -26.54 11.12
C TYR A 267 -5.34 -25.43 11.16
N TRP A 268 -6.02 -25.15 10.07
CA TRP A 268 -6.98 -24.03 10.00
C TRP A 268 -8.36 -24.36 10.61
N GLU A 269 -8.77 -25.60 10.59
CA GLU A 269 -10.03 -26.01 11.24
C GLU A 269 -9.92 -25.97 12.77
N GLU A 270 -8.76 -26.29 13.33
CA GLU A 270 -8.50 -26.12 14.76
C GLU A 270 -8.46 -24.64 15.17
N ALA A 271 -7.88 -23.75 14.32
CA ALA A 271 -7.81 -22.32 14.62
C ALA A 271 -9.20 -21.64 14.62
N VAL A 272 -10.15 -22.09 13.80
CA VAL A 272 -11.50 -21.52 13.70
C VAL A 272 -12.39 -22.00 14.86
N SER A 273 -12.08 -23.10 15.53
CA SER A 273 -12.84 -23.60 16.67
C SER A 273 -12.63 -22.82 17.98
N TYR A 274 -11.66 -21.89 18.00
CA TYR A 274 -11.33 -21.04 19.17
C TYR A 274 -11.81 -19.59 19.07
N VAL A 275 -12.62 -19.21 18.07
CA VAL A 275 -13.27 -17.92 17.91
C VAL A 275 -14.80 -18.08 17.95
#